data_7893db34752a651f36665d1ddb2c8674
#
_entry.id   7893db34752a651f36665d1ddb2c8674
#
_cell.length_a   1.000
_cell.length_b   1.000
_cell.length_c   1.000
_cell.angle_alpha   90.00
_cell.angle_beta   90.00
_cell.angle_gamma   90.00
#
_symmetry.space_group_name_H-M   'P 1'
#
loop_
_entity.id
_entity.type
_entity.pdbx_description
1 polymer ?
#
loop_
_entity_poly.entity_id
_entity_poly.type
_entity_poly.pdbx_seq_one_letter_code
_entity_poly.pdbx_strand_id
1 'polypeptide(L)'
;MQRPILQFSVVLALVLASRLVAVPPAERLEYVLLTNGQTLHAVCQQEGDQHVLKLSSGVLMRIPSTMIAYRGETLDQLYFYRQAGVEPGNISSTLKLVDWCIRSGLLERAQQQLDQAIKLSPSDRRISNLQRRLATRSTANSTAHVAVAAAPPVAVVTSQQVSQRLATVPAETIQQFSSTIQPILLNRCGSNGCHGPAANSAFTLIRTSSRRPIPQRLTQRNLFNVLEQLNSKDVNASH
;
A
#
# COMPACT_ATOMS: atom_id res chain seq x y z
N MET A 1 74.53 -55.34 -10.15
CA MET A 1 74.16 -54.27 -9.26
C MET A 1 73.40 -53.23 -10.03
N GLN A 2 72.07 -53.27 -10.01
CA GLN A 2 71.15 -52.36 -10.70
C GLN A 2 70.37 -51.61 -9.64
N ARG A 3 70.44 -50.25 -9.65
CA ARG A 3 69.62 -49.35 -8.81
C ARG A 3 68.37 -49.00 -9.56
N PRO A 4 67.17 -49.11 -8.96
CA PRO A 4 65.94 -48.61 -9.57
C PRO A 4 65.83 -47.13 -9.29
N ILE A 5 65.53 -46.39 -10.39
CA ILE A 5 65.22 -44.96 -10.39
C ILE A 5 63.78 -44.80 -9.94
N LEU A 6 63.51 -44.19 -8.78
CA LEU A 6 62.19 -43.80 -8.34
C LEU A 6 61.76 -42.56 -9.15
N GLN A 7 60.76 -42.74 -10.01
CA GLN A 7 60.07 -41.64 -10.64
C GLN A 7 59.00 -41.12 -9.69
N PHE A 8 59.23 -39.90 -9.14
CA PHE A 8 58.20 -39.14 -8.46
C PHE A 8 57.31 -38.48 -9.47
N SER A 9 56.09 -39.05 -9.68
CA SER A 9 55.01 -38.39 -10.42
C SER A 9 54.35 -37.40 -9.50
N VAL A 10 54.64 -36.12 -9.71
CA VAL A 10 53.91 -34.98 -9.08
C VAL A 10 52.60 -34.83 -9.82
N VAL A 11 51.55 -35.37 -9.23
CA VAL A 11 50.18 -35.12 -9.69
C VAL A 11 49.79 -33.73 -9.16
N LEU A 12 49.93 -32.72 -10.04
CA LEU A 12 49.43 -31.37 -9.81
C LEU A 12 47.92 -31.39 -9.91
N ALA A 13 47.22 -31.59 -8.79
CA ALA A 13 45.76 -31.45 -8.71
C ALA A 13 45.40 -29.98 -8.85
N LEU A 14 45.02 -29.57 -10.07
CA LEU A 14 44.37 -28.29 -10.36
C LEU A 14 42.99 -28.30 -9.70
N VAL A 15 42.88 -27.85 -8.48
CA VAL A 15 41.56 -27.54 -7.86
C VAL A 15 40.99 -26.28 -8.55
N LEU A 16 40.24 -26.50 -9.59
CA LEU A 16 39.34 -25.50 -10.18
C LEU A 16 38.28 -25.14 -9.11
N ALA A 17 38.58 -24.17 -8.28
CA ALA A 17 37.59 -23.54 -7.43
C ALA A 17 36.58 -22.82 -8.34
N SER A 18 35.55 -23.54 -8.76
CA SER A 18 34.36 -22.98 -9.40
C SER A 18 33.72 -22.03 -8.38
N ARG A 19 34.04 -20.74 -8.50
CA ARG A 19 33.29 -19.70 -7.80
C ARG A 19 31.86 -19.80 -8.37
N LEU A 20 31.00 -20.47 -7.64
CA LEU A 20 29.55 -20.31 -7.80
C LEU A 20 29.26 -18.83 -7.62
N VAL A 21 29.15 -18.09 -8.73
CA VAL A 21 28.60 -16.75 -8.74
C VAL A 21 27.15 -16.95 -8.30
N ALA A 22 26.89 -16.67 -7.03
CA ALA A 22 25.53 -16.64 -6.51
C ALA A 22 24.78 -15.60 -7.34
N VAL A 23 23.95 -16.06 -8.28
CA VAL A 23 23.02 -15.20 -8.98
C VAL A 23 22.20 -14.52 -7.89
N PRO A 24 22.20 -13.17 -7.81
CA PRO A 24 21.42 -12.50 -6.80
C PRO A 24 19.96 -12.96 -6.94
N PRO A 25 19.27 -13.29 -5.85
CA PRO A 25 17.89 -13.74 -5.92
C PRO A 25 17.10 -12.68 -6.67
N ALA A 26 16.39 -13.13 -7.72
CA ALA A 26 15.59 -12.25 -8.55
C ALA A 26 14.74 -11.35 -7.63
N GLU A 27 14.81 -10.04 -7.82
CA GLU A 27 14.01 -9.05 -7.07
C GLU A 27 12.53 -9.35 -7.28
N ARG A 28 11.94 -10.19 -6.43
CA ARG A 28 10.52 -10.54 -6.51
C ARG A 28 9.72 -9.62 -5.62
N LEU A 29 8.66 -9.06 -6.17
CA LEU A 29 7.65 -8.34 -5.39
C LEU A 29 6.86 -9.35 -4.56
N GLU A 30 6.75 -9.08 -3.28
CA GLU A 30 6.00 -9.89 -2.33
C GLU A 30 5.15 -9.01 -1.41
N TYR A 31 4.20 -9.62 -0.76
CA TYR A 31 3.38 -8.96 0.25
C TYR A 31 4.01 -9.18 1.63
N VAL A 32 4.27 -8.09 2.34
CA VAL A 32 4.82 -8.09 3.69
C VAL A 32 3.75 -7.61 4.66
N LEU A 33 3.36 -8.48 5.59
CA LEU A 33 2.46 -8.14 6.68
C LEU A 33 3.28 -7.69 7.88
N LEU A 34 3.03 -6.49 8.37
CA LEU A 34 3.65 -5.97 9.56
C LEU A 34 2.88 -6.37 10.83
N THR A 35 3.53 -6.38 11.98
CA THR A 35 2.95 -6.68 13.30
C THR A 35 1.81 -5.74 13.69
N ASN A 36 1.81 -4.50 13.16
CA ASN A 36 0.71 -3.54 13.32
C ASN A 36 -0.49 -3.81 12.39
N GLY A 37 -0.45 -4.88 11.58
CA GLY A 37 -1.49 -5.27 10.64
C GLY A 37 -1.47 -4.54 9.30
N GLN A 38 -0.49 -3.69 9.05
CA GLN A 38 -0.30 -3.04 7.76
C GLN A 38 0.29 -4.02 6.74
N THR A 39 -0.17 -3.96 5.50
CA THR A 39 0.35 -4.76 4.38
C THR A 39 1.11 -3.87 3.42
N LEU A 40 2.30 -4.29 3.04
CA LEU A 40 3.15 -3.62 2.05
C LEU A 40 3.36 -4.57 0.87
N HIS A 41 3.50 -4.00 -0.33
CA HIS A 41 3.88 -4.75 -1.53
C HIS A 41 5.25 -4.23 -1.98
N ALA A 42 6.29 -5.05 -1.83
CA ALA A 42 7.67 -4.62 -1.95
C ALA A 42 8.58 -5.79 -2.35
N VAL A 43 9.74 -5.46 -2.89
CA VAL A 43 10.89 -6.37 -2.87
C VAL A 43 11.51 -6.29 -1.47
N CYS A 44 11.64 -7.43 -0.81
CA CYS A 44 12.16 -7.51 0.56
C CYS A 44 13.50 -8.24 0.57
N GLN A 45 14.55 -7.54 0.99
CA GLN A 45 15.88 -8.08 1.19
C GLN A 45 16.25 -8.07 2.66
N GLN A 46 16.79 -9.17 3.17
CA GLN A 46 17.23 -9.24 4.56
C GLN A 46 18.68 -8.78 4.66
N GLU A 47 18.94 -7.84 5.55
CA GLU A 47 20.26 -7.32 5.89
C GLU A 47 20.48 -7.48 7.40
N GLY A 48 21.05 -8.61 7.82
CA GLY A 48 21.23 -8.92 9.25
C GLY A 48 19.89 -9.07 9.97
N ASP A 49 19.67 -8.25 10.99
CA ASP A 49 18.43 -8.18 11.80
C ASP A 49 17.37 -7.23 11.23
N GLN A 50 17.65 -6.61 10.09
CA GLN A 50 16.76 -5.69 9.41
C GLN A 50 16.33 -6.21 8.03
N HIS A 51 15.23 -5.67 7.54
CA HIS A 51 14.79 -5.85 6.15
C HIS A 51 14.75 -4.51 5.43
N VAL A 52 15.31 -4.50 4.23
CA VAL A 52 15.19 -3.40 3.27
C VAL A 52 14.03 -3.71 2.34
N LEU A 53 12.99 -2.89 2.40
CA LEU A 53 11.80 -2.98 1.57
C LEU A 53 11.88 -1.92 0.47
N LYS A 54 11.92 -2.36 -0.78
CA LYS A 54 11.80 -1.50 -1.96
C LYS A 54 10.36 -1.56 -2.45
N LEU A 55 9.59 -0.53 -2.13
CA LEU A 55 8.19 -0.42 -2.53
C LEU A 55 8.06 -0.23 -4.04
N SER A 56 6.93 -0.62 -4.62
CA SER A 56 6.62 -0.38 -6.04
C SER A 56 6.68 1.09 -6.46
N SER A 57 6.55 2.02 -5.51
CA SER A 57 6.76 3.46 -5.70
C SER A 57 8.23 3.89 -5.78
N GLY A 58 9.19 2.96 -5.65
CA GLY A 58 10.62 3.25 -5.59
C GLY A 58 11.14 3.69 -4.21
N VAL A 59 10.27 3.82 -3.21
CA VAL A 59 10.67 4.19 -1.84
C VAL A 59 11.38 3.02 -1.18
N LEU A 60 12.55 3.29 -0.59
CA LEU A 60 13.28 2.33 0.24
C LEU A 60 12.95 2.56 1.72
N MET A 61 12.64 1.48 2.42
CA MET A 61 12.32 1.49 3.85
C MET A 61 13.11 0.40 4.56
N ARG A 62 13.78 0.75 5.66
CA ARG A 62 14.44 -0.21 6.54
C ARG A 62 13.60 -0.43 7.78
N ILE A 63 13.32 -1.70 8.08
CA ILE A 63 12.52 -2.07 9.24
C ILE A 63 13.19 -3.24 9.97
N PRO A 64 13.13 -3.31 11.31
CA PRO A 64 13.58 -4.46 12.07
C PRO A 64 12.80 -5.73 11.70
N SER A 65 13.45 -6.89 11.69
CA SER A 65 12.80 -8.18 11.41
C SER A 65 11.64 -8.47 12.37
N THR A 66 11.70 -7.96 13.60
CA THR A 66 10.63 -8.07 14.61
C THR A 66 9.33 -7.36 14.23
N MET A 67 9.38 -6.42 13.29
CA MET A 67 8.18 -5.73 12.79
C MET A 67 7.47 -6.50 11.67
N ILE A 68 8.07 -7.54 11.12
CA ILE A 68 7.45 -8.38 10.08
C ILE A 68 6.73 -9.55 10.77
N ALA A 69 5.42 -9.63 10.56
CA ALA A 69 4.61 -10.74 11.04
C ALA A 69 4.62 -11.92 10.06
N TYR A 70 4.56 -11.63 8.76
CA TYR A 70 4.52 -12.65 7.71
C TYR A 70 4.93 -12.07 6.36
N ARG A 71 5.47 -12.93 5.48
CA ARG A 71 5.79 -12.61 4.08
C ARG A 71 5.15 -13.66 3.18
N GLY A 72 4.63 -13.24 2.05
CA GLY A 72 4.00 -14.13 1.07
C GLY A 72 3.97 -13.54 -0.33
N GLU A 73 3.93 -14.40 -1.32
CA GLU A 73 3.86 -14.00 -2.73
C GLU A 73 2.48 -13.47 -3.12
N THR A 74 1.45 -13.86 -2.39
CA THR A 74 0.06 -13.47 -2.67
C THR A 74 -0.65 -12.93 -1.41
N LEU A 75 -1.66 -12.10 -1.63
CA LEU A 75 -2.54 -11.63 -0.55
C LEU A 75 -3.33 -12.77 0.12
N ASP A 76 -3.65 -13.84 -0.61
CA ASP A 76 -4.31 -15.01 -0.05
C ASP A 76 -3.44 -15.73 0.99
N GLN A 77 -2.12 -15.81 0.77
CA GLN A 77 -1.21 -16.37 1.78
C GLN A 77 -1.25 -15.55 3.07
N LEU A 78 -1.27 -14.22 2.96
CA LEU A 78 -1.40 -13.34 4.13
C LEU A 78 -2.78 -13.51 4.79
N TYR A 79 -3.83 -13.70 4.00
CA TYR A 79 -5.16 -13.97 4.52
C TYR A 79 -5.19 -15.25 5.35
N PHE A 80 -4.66 -16.36 4.83
CA PHE A 80 -4.64 -17.62 5.57
C PHE A 80 -3.82 -17.53 6.86
N TYR A 81 -2.68 -16.86 6.81
CA TYR A 81 -1.89 -16.59 8.02
C TYR A 81 -2.71 -15.81 9.07
N ARG A 82 -3.43 -14.77 8.67
CA ARG A 82 -4.27 -13.98 9.59
C ARG A 82 -5.49 -14.75 10.07
N GLN A 83 -6.10 -15.55 9.20
CA GLN A 83 -7.26 -16.38 9.54
C GLN A 83 -6.89 -17.43 10.60
N ALA A 84 -5.71 -18.02 10.51
CA ALA A 84 -5.21 -18.98 11.51
C ALA A 84 -5.08 -18.35 12.90
N GLY A 85 -4.87 -17.05 12.99
CA GLY A 85 -4.84 -16.30 14.26
C GLY A 85 -6.20 -15.83 14.76
N VAL A 86 -7.30 -16.14 14.07
CA VAL A 86 -8.64 -15.79 14.52
C VAL A 86 -9.14 -16.84 15.53
N GLU A 87 -9.43 -16.41 16.74
CA GLU A 87 -9.99 -17.28 17.76
C GLU A 87 -11.41 -17.72 17.39
N PRO A 88 -11.71 -19.04 17.41
CA PRO A 88 -13.04 -19.53 17.12
C PRO A 88 -14.10 -18.90 18.05
N GLY A 89 -15.20 -18.41 17.47
CA GLY A 89 -16.28 -17.76 18.23
C GLY A 89 -16.00 -16.33 18.69
N ASN A 90 -14.79 -15.80 18.50
CA ASN A 90 -14.46 -14.42 18.87
C ASN A 90 -14.86 -13.44 17.77
N ILE A 91 -16.00 -12.79 17.95
CA ILE A 91 -16.54 -11.81 17.01
C ILE A 91 -15.55 -10.65 16.73
N SER A 92 -14.80 -10.20 17.73
CA SER A 92 -13.87 -9.08 17.57
C SER A 92 -12.68 -9.43 16.69
N SER A 93 -12.12 -10.63 16.79
CA SER A 93 -11.04 -11.10 15.92
C SER A 93 -11.53 -11.31 14.49
N THR A 94 -12.74 -11.87 14.32
CA THR A 94 -13.38 -12.03 13.00
C THR A 94 -13.61 -10.68 12.33
N LEU A 95 -14.19 -9.69 13.03
CA LEU A 95 -14.41 -8.35 12.45
C LEU A 95 -13.11 -7.61 12.12
N LYS A 96 -12.02 -7.82 12.87
CA LYS A 96 -10.69 -7.29 12.53
C LYS A 96 -10.17 -7.92 11.23
N LEU A 97 -10.41 -9.21 11.01
CA LEU A 97 -10.04 -9.87 9.75
C LEU A 97 -10.88 -9.33 8.58
N VAL A 98 -12.20 -9.15 8.73
CA VAL A 98 -13.08 -8.53 7.74
C VAL A 98 -12.56 -7.14 7.35
N ASP A 99 -12.27 -6.29 8.34
CA ASP A 99 -11.76 -4.94 8.10
C ASP A 99 -10.43 -4.95 7.33
N TRP A 100 -9.54 -5.87 7.68
CA TRP A 100 -8.28 -6.03 6.95
C TRP A 100 -8.52 -6.51 5.52
N CYS A 101 -9.39 -7.49 5.29
CA CYS A 101 -9.74 -7.97 3.94
C CYS A 101 -10.29 -6.83 3.07
N ILE A 102 -11.21 -6.00 3.59
CA ILE A 102 -11.74 -4.83 2.87
C ILE A 102 -10.61 -3.86 2.51
N ARG A 103 -9.70 -3.56 3.43
CA ARG A 103 -8.57 -2.64 3.17
C ARG A 103 -7.59 -3.21 2.15
N SER A 104 -7.38 -4.51 2.17
CA SER A 104 -6.45 -5.20 1.25
C SER A 104 -7.07 -5.53 -0.11
N GLY A 105 -8.37 -5.25 -0.34
CA GLY A 105 -9.05 -5.54 -1.60
C GLY A 105 -9.51 -6.99 -1.77
N LEU A 106 -9.40 -7.82 -0.73
CA LEU A 106 -9.89 -9.21 -0.72
C LEU A 106 -11.40 -9.24 -0.43
N LEU A 107 -12.21 -8.70 -1.35
CA LEU A 107 -13.63 -8.43 -1.10
C LEU A 107 -14.45 -9.70 -0.92
N GLU A 108 -14.16 -10.76 -1.67
CA GLU A 108 -14.83 -12.07 -1.52
C GLU A 108 -14.52 -12.70 -0.15
N ARG A 109 -13.26 -12.65 0.29
CA ARG A 109 -12.86 -13.10 1.62
C ARG A 109 -13.52 -12.25 2.73
N ALA A 110 -13.60 -10.94 2.51
CA ALA A 110 -14.30 -10.04 3.43
C ALA A 110 -15.78 -10.43 3.58
N GLN A 111 -16.47 -10.73 2.47
CA GLN A 111 -17.88 -11.18 2.50
C GLN A 111 -18.02 -12.50 3.27
N GLN A 112 -17.19 -13.51 2.97
CA GLN A 112 -17.23 -14.81 3.65
C GLN A 112 -17.07 -14.67 5.17
N GLN A 113 -16.09 -13.86 5.61
CA GLN A 113 -15.85 -13.62 7.04
C GLN A 113 -16.95 -12.78 7.68
N LEU A 114 -17.56 -11.86 6.94
CA LEU A 114 -18.67 -11.04 7.41
C LEU A 114 -19.92 -11.90 7.63
N ASP A 115 -20.20 -12.86 6.76
CA ASP A 115 -21.31 -13.81 6.90
C ASP A 115 -21.12 -14.70 8.13
N GLN A 116 -19.89 -15.09 8.45
CA GLN A 116 -19.58 -15.80 9.69
C GLN A 116 -19.78 -14.89 10.91
N ALA A 117 -19.37 -13.63 10.84
CA ALA A 117 -19.58 -12.67 11.92
C ALA A 117 -21.07 -12.43 12.22
N ILE A 118 -21.92 -12.36 11.18
CA ILE A 118 -23.37 -12.22 11.31
C ILE A 118 -23.98 -13.43 12.05
N LYS A 119 -23.51 -14.65 11.74
CA LYS A 119 -23.97 -15.86 12.43
C LYS A 119 -23.56 -15.87 13.90
N LEU A 120 -22.39 -15.34 14.24
CA LEU A 120 -21.90 -15.27 15.61
C LEU A 120 -22.62 -14.20 16.45
N SER A 121 -22.92 -13.05 15.87
CA SER A 121 -23.54 -11.92 16.58
C SER A 121 -24.33 -11.01 15.63
N PRO A 122 -25.58 -11.36 15.28
CA PRO A 122 -26.36 -10.62 14.27
C PRO A 122 -26.63 -9.15 14.64
N SER A 123 -26.65 -8.83 15.93
CA SER A 123 -26.96 -7.49 16.46
C SER A 123 -25.74 -6.60 16.68
N ASP A 124 -24.53 -7.05 16.36
CA ASP A 124 -23.32 -6.23 16.53
C ASP A 124 -23.30 -5.04 15.55
N ARG A 125 -23.33 -3.83 16.10
CA ARG A 125 -23.36 -2.58 15.32
C ARG A 125 -22.18 -2.40 14.37
N ARG A 126 -21.05 -3.05 14.64
CA ARG A 126 -19.86 -2.98 13.78
C ARG A 126 -20.08 -3.68 12.45
N ILE A 127 -20.95 -4.70 12.40
CA ILE A 127 -21.28 -5.45 11.17
C ILE A 127 -21.89 -4.54 10.12
N SER A 128 -22.90 -3.73 10.46
CA SER A 128 -23.55 -2.83 9.51
C SER A 128 -22.59 -1.80 8.90
N ASN A 129 -21.62 -1.35 9.68
CA ASN A 129 -20.57 -0.45 9.17
C ASN A 129 -19.65 -1.17 8.16
N LEU A 130 -19.22 -2.40 8.46
CA LEU A 130 -18.38 -3.18 7.55
C LEU A 130 -19.13 -3.60 6.29
N GLN A 131 -20.43 -3.95 6.39
CA GLN A 131 -21.29 -4.21 5.22
C GLN A 131 -21.33 -3.02 4.26
N ARG A 132 -21.59 -1.83 4.79
CA ARG A 132 -21.62 -0.59 3.99
C ARG A 132 -20.26 -0.32 3.31
N ARG A 133 -19.16 -0.48 4.05
CA ARG A 133 -17.81 -0.29 3.50
C ARG A 133 -17.46 -1.31 2.43
N LEU A 134 -17.87 -2.56 2.61
CA LEU A 134 -17.69 -3.63 1.63
C LEU A 134 -18.49 -3.33 0.36
N ALA A 135 -19.76 -2.96 0.48
CA ALA A 135 -20.61 -2.60 -0.65
C ALA A 135 -20.01 -1.43 -1.45
N THR A 136 -19.56 -0.36 -0.79
CA THR A 136 -18.91 0.79 -1.44
C THR A 136 -17.64 0.37 -2.21
N ARG A 137 -16.85 -0.55 -1.67
CA ARG A 137 -15.63 -1.03 -2.33
C ARG A 137 -15.96 -1.95 -3.51
N SER A 138 -17.00 -2.79 -3.40
CA SER A 138 -17.43 -3.70 -4.48
C SER A 138 -17.95 -2.91 -5.68
N THR A 139 -18.76 -1.87 -5.46
CA THR A 139 -19.22 -0.99 -6.54
C THR A 139 -18.08 -0.25 -7.22
N ALA A 140 -17.12 0.29 -6.45
CA ALA A 140 -15.95 0.95 -7.01
C ALA A 140 -15.09 0.00 -7.86
N ASN A 141 -14.97 -1.27 -7.45
CA ASN A 141 -14.22 -2.28 -8.21
C ASN A 141 -14.94 -2.69 -9.51
N SER A 142 -16.27 -2.81 -9.46
CA SER A 142 -17.09 -3.14 -10.64
C SER A 142 -17.07 -2.03 -11.69
N THR A 143 -17.11 -0.76 -11.26
CA THR A 143 -16.98 0.39 -12.18
C THR A 143 -15.56 0.49 -12.75
N ALA A 144 -14.51 0.13 -12.01
CA ALA A 144 -13.15 0.10 -12.51
C ALA A 144 -12.95 -0.97 -13.60
N HIS A 145 -13.56 -2.14 -13.49
CA HIS A 145 -13.48 -3.18 -14.52
C HIS A 145 -14.22 -2.82 -15.82
N VAL A 146 -15.28 -2.04 -15.74
CA VAL A 146 -16.01 -1.56 -16.93
C VAL A 146 -15.28 -0.34 -17.55
N ALA A 147 -14.60 0.46 -16.75
CA ALA A 147 -13.89 1.67 -17.20
C ALA A 147 -12.52 1.42 -17.86
N VAL A 148 -11.90 0.25 -17.68
CA VAL A 148 -10.60 -0.07 -18.31
C VAL A 148 -10.71 -0.21 -19.84
N ALA A 149 -11.92 -0.40 -20.38
CA ALA A 149 -12.12 -0.46 -21.83
C ALA A 149 -12.27 0.91 -22.52
N ALA A 150 -12.42 2.03 -21.80
CA ALA A 150 -12.72 3.34 -22.38
C ALA A 150 -12.23 4.57 -21.61
N ALA A 151 -11.29 4.43 -20.65
CA ALA A 151 -10.76 5.62 -19.99
C ALA A 151 -9.66 6.25 -20.84
N PRO A 152 -9.78 7.54 -21.24
CA PRO A 152 -8.64 8.27 -21.77
C PRO A 152 -7.51 8.27 -20.73
N PRO A 153 -6.22 8.32 -21.15
CA PRO A 153 -5.11 8.32 -20.24
C PRO A 153 -5.29 9.47 -19.24
N VAL A 154 -5.31 9.13 -17.94
CA VAL A 154 -5.38 10.14 -16.87
C VAL A 154 -4.16 11.03 -17.06
N ALA A 155 -4.38 12.26 -17.50
CA ALA A 155 -3.33 13.22 -17.76
C ALA A 155 -2.50 13.39 -16.47
N VAL A 156 -1.24 12.97 -16.52
CA VAL A 156 -0.32 13.14 -15.40
C VAL A 156 -0.12 14.63 -15.20
N VAL A 157 -0.81 15.19 -14.21
CA VAL A 157 -0.69 16.62 -13.89
C VAL A 157 0.76 16.91 -13.48
N THR A 158 1.44 17.70 -14.27
CA THR A 158 2.85 18.07 -14.05
C THR A 158 2.97 19.14 -12.96
N SER A 159 4.16 19.23 -12.36
CA SER A 159 4.44 20.29 -11.37
C SER A 159 4.28 21.69 -11.97
N GLN A 160 4.53 21.84 -13.28
CA GLN A 160 4.36 23.08 -14.00
C GLN A 160 2.89 23.49 -14.10
N GLN A 161 1.97 22.55 -14.41
CA GLN A 161 0.53 22.81 -14.44
C GLN A 161 0.01 23.24 -13.06
N VAL A 162 0.48 22.57 -11.98
CA VAL A 162 0.16 22.97 -10.61
C VAL A 162 0.61 24.41 -10.35
N SER A 163 1.86 24.75 -10.69
CA SER A 163 2.39 26.09 -10.47
C SER A 163 1.66 27.16 -11.27
N GLN A 164 1.34 26.89 -12.52
CA GLN A 164 0.57 27.80 -13.37
C GLN A 164 -0.84 28.06 -12.83
N ARG A 165 -1.54 26.99 -12.40
CA ARG A 165 -2.89 27.12 -11.85
C ARG A 165 -2.90 27.90 -10.53
N LEU A 166 -1.88 27.70 -9.71
CA LEU A 166 -1.76 28.37 -8.40
C LEU A 166 -1.19 29.81 -8.50
N ALA A 167 -0.60 30.19 -9.62
CA ALA A 167 -0.10 31.55 -9.83
C ALA A 167 -1.22 32.60 -9.79
N THR A 168 -2.46 32.22 -10.08
CA THR A 168 -3.65 33.09 -10.02
C THR A 168 -4.34 33.08 -8.66
N VAL A 169 -3.88 32.26 -7.72
CA VAL A 169 -4.48 32.15 -6.37
C VAL A 169 -3.77 33.10 -5.42
N PRO A 170 -4.48 33.98 -4.71
CA PRO A 170 -3.90 34.88 -3.71
C PRO A 170 -3.10 34.13 -2.64
N ALA A 171 -1.99 34.69 -2.20
CA ALA A 171 -1.12 34.07 -1.19
C ALA A 171 -1.85 33.78 0.13
N GLU A 172 -2.74 34.68 0.52
CA GLU A 172 -3.58 34.52 1.73
C GLU A 172 -4.50 33.30 1.62
N THR A 173 -5.05 33.04 0.44
CA THR A 173 -5.89 31.83 0.18
C THR A 173 -5.07 30.56 0.34
N ILE A 174 -3.83 30.54 -0.16
CA ILE A 174 -2.91 29.40 0.00
C ILE A 174 -2.58 29.19 1.48
N GLN A 175 -2.34 30.27 2.22
CA GLN A 175 -2.05 30.22 3.64
C GLN A 175 -3.28 29.73 4.44
N GLN A 176 -4.47 30.25 4.17
CA GLN A 176 -5.71 29.85 4.82
C GLN A 176 -6.04 28.37 4.50
N PHE A 177 -5.84 27.94 3.26
CA PHE A 177 -5.98 26.54 2.90
C PHE A 177 -5.04 25.66 3.72
N SER A 178 -3.76 25.99 3.80
CA SER A 178 -2.75 25.17 4.49
C SER A 178 -2.98 25.09 6.00
N SER A 179 -3.40 26.18 6.62
CA SER A 179 -3.56 26.27 8.09
C SER A 179 -4.93 25.77 8.60
N THR A 180 -5.97 25.90 7.79
CA THR A 180 -7.35 25.66 8.25
C THR A 180 -8.04 24.55 7.47
N ILE A 181 -8.07 24.64 6.13
CA ILE A 181 -8.88 23.76 5.31
C ILE A 181 -8.20 22.39 5.11
N GLN A 182 -6.93 22.39 4.75
CA GLN A 182 -6.19 21.15 4.47
C GLN A 182 -6.16 20.18 5.67
N PRO A 183 -5.93 20.61 6.93
CA PRO A 183 -6.01 19.71 8.08
C PRO A 183 -7.38 19.06 8.24
N ILE A 184 -8.47 19.79 8.01
CA ILE A 184 -9.84 19.27 8.07
C ILE A 184 -10.04 18.20 6.99
N LEU A 185 -9.71 18.52 5.73
CA LEU A 185 -9.84 17.61 4.61
C LEU A 185 -9.01 16.32 4.81
N LEU A 186 -7.77 16.45 5.24
CA LEU A 186 -6.90 15.29 5.47
C LEU A 186 -7.39 14.42 6.62
N ASN A 187 -7.95 15.00 7.67
CA ASN A 187 -8.44 14.26 8.83
C ASN A 187 -9.82 13.62 8.59
N ARG A 188 -10.69 14.28 7.86
CA ARG A 188 -12.07 13.81 7.62
C ARG A 188 -12.20 12.97 6.35
N CYS A 189 -11.56 13.40 5.28
CA CYS A 189 -11.72 12.80 3.95
C CYS A 189 -10.53 11.93 3.55
N GLY A 190 -9.30 12.34 3.89
CA GLY A 190 -8.08 11.62 3.51
C GLY A 190 -7.73 10.42 4.39
N SER A 191 -8.23 10.38 5.65
CA SER A 191 -7.88 9.31 6.61
C SER A 191 -8.65 8.01 6.39
N ASN A 192 -9.83 8.06 5.80
CA ASN A 192 -10.75 6.91 5.68
C ASN A 192 -10.65 6.17 4.34
N GLY A 193 -9.59 6.41 3.55
CA GLY A 193 -9.41 5.75 2.26
C GLY A 193 -10.36 6.24 1.16
N CYS A 194 -11.21 7.23 1.42
CA CYS A 194 -12.13 7.77 0.41
C CYS A 194 -11.41 8.63 -0.63
N HIS A 195 -10.47 9.48 -0.20
CA HIS A 195 -9.71 10.40 -1.05
C HIS A 195 -8.19 10.34 -0.79
N GLY A 196 -7.69 9.27 -0.19
CA GLY A 196 -6.26 9.04 0.00
C GLY A 196 -5.57 8.54 -1.27
N PRO A 197 -4.24 8.39 -1.26
CA PRO A 197 -3.45 7.95 -2.43
C PRO A 197 -3.85 6.58 -3.01
N ALA A 198 -4.49 5.74 -2.19
CA ALA A 198 -5.00 4.43 -2.60
C ALA A 198 -6.47 4.47 -3.05
N ALA A 199 -7.12 5.64 -3.02
CA ALA A 199 -8.49 5.78 -3.47
C ALA A 199 -8.51 5.84 -5.00
N ASN A 200 -9.35 5.02 -5.63
CA ASN A 200 -9.62 5.11 -7.06
C ASN A 200 -10.64 6.23 -7.32
N SER A 201 -10.24 7.47 -7.02
CA SER A 201 -11.06 8.67 -7.08
C SER A 201 -10.35 9.74 -7.90
N ALA A 202 -11.10 10.45 -8.74
CA ALA A 202 -10.58 11.61 -9.47
C ALA A 202 -10.09 12.71 -8.52
N PHE A 203 -10.63 12.76 -7.30
CA PHE A 203 -10.18 13.66 -6.23
C PHE A 203 -9.31 12.90 -5.23
N THR A 204 -8.04 13.24 -5.17
CA THR A 204 -7.06 12.57 -4.28
C THR A 204 -6.37 13.59 -3.39
N LEU A 205 -6.32 13.28 -2.09
CA LEU A 205 -5.60 14.06 -1.08
C LEU A 205 -4.32 13.32 -0.67
N ILE A 206 -3.19 13.99 -0.78
CA ILE A 206 -1.89 13.44 -0.46
C ILE A 206 -1.54 13.79 0.99
N ARG A 207 -1.32 12.74 1.80
CA ARG A 207 -0.92 12.87 3.21
C ARG A 207 0.49 12.33 3.40
N THR A 208 1.30 13.01 4.20
CA THR A 208 2.57 12.47 4.68
C THR A 208 2.32 11.49 5.82
N SER A 209 3.05 10.38 5.85
CA SER A 209 2.98 9.38 6.91
C SER A 209 3.60 9.83 8.24
N SER A 210 4.30 10.95 8.26
CA SER A 210 5.00 11.47 9.43
C SER A 210 4.23 12.62 10.10
N ARG A 211 4.44 12.78 11.42
CA ARG A 211 3.96 13.94 12.21
C ARG A 211 4.63 15.28 11.82
N ARG A 212 5.45 15.28 10.76
CA ARG A 212 6.12 16.48 10.27
C ARG A 212 5.13 17.38 9.53
N PRO A 213 5.39 18.70 9.48
CA PRO A 213 4.62 19.63 8.67
C PRO A 213 4.55 19.13 7.22
N ILE A 214 3.40 19.32 6.59
CA ILE A 214 3.21 18.88 5.20
C ILE A 214 4.09 19.77 4.32
N PRO A 215 4.97 19.21 3.48
CA PRO A 215 5.80 19.98 2.57
C PRO A 215 4.96 20.87 1.65
N GLN A 216 5.43 22.07 1.38
CA GLN A 216 4.74 23.05 0.54
C GLN A 216 4.28 22.47 -0.81
N ARG A 217 5.10 21.63 -1.45
CA ARG A 217 4.75 20.97 -2.73
C ARG A 217 3.51 20.08 -2.59
N LEU A 218 3.34 19.40 -1.46
CA LEU A 218 2.15 18.57 -1.23
C LEU A 218 0.93 19.41 -0.90
N THR A 219 1.10 20.50 -0.17
CA THR A 219 0.04 21.49 0.07
C THR A 219 -0.46 22.09 -1.25
N GLN A 220 0.46 22.49 -2.12
CA GLN A 220 0.12 23.01 -3.45
C GLN A 220 -0.63 21.97 -4.29
N ARG A 221 -0.19 20.70 -4.26
CA ARG A 221 -0.86 19.63 -4.98
C ARG A 221 -2.27 19.35 -4.44
N ASN A 222 -2.44 19.35 -3.12
CA ASN A 222 -3.75 19.18 -2.49
C ASN A 222 -4.68 20.34 -2.82
N LEU A 223 -4.17 21.58 -2.79
CA LEU A 223 -4.95 22.75 -3.17
C LEU A 223 -5.37 22.69 -4.65
N PHE A 224 -4.45 22.33 -5.54
CA PHE A 224 -4.76 22.12 -6.96
C PHE A 224 -5.90 21.11 -7.12
N ASN A 225 -5.79 19.94 -6.49
CA ASN A 225 -6.81 18.90 -6.58
C ASN A 225 -8.18 19.35 -6.05
N VAL A 226 -8.21 20.19 -5.00
CA VAL A 226 -9.45 20.80 -4.50
C VAL A 226 -10.03 21.78 -5.52
N LEU A 227 -9.20 22.65 -6.10
CA LEU A 227 -9.66 23.65 -7.08
C LEU A 227 -10.21 23.01 -8.35
N GLU A 228 -9.70 21.86 -8.76
CA GLU A 228 -10.22 21.10 -9.90
C GLU A 228 -11.62 20.50 -9.64
N GLN A 229 -12.00 20.31 -8.38
CA GLN A 229 -13.34 19.83 -8.01
C GLN A 229 -14.35 20.97 -7.85
N LEU A 230 -13.87 22.20 -7.73
CA LEU A 230 -14.74 23.36 -7.59
C LEU A 230 -15.08 23.90 -8.98
N ASN A 231 -16.38 24.04 -9.26
CA ASN A 231 -16.81 24.75 -10.46
C ASN A 231 -16.59 26.25 -10.24
N SER A 232 -15.56 26.80 -10.89
CA SER A 232 -15.20 28.23 -10.74
C SER A 232 -16.28 29.21 -11.28
N LYS A 233 -17.24 28.73 -12.07
CA LYS A 233 -18.29 29.54 -12.68
C LYS A 233 -19.61 29.47 -11.92
N ASP A 234 -19.84 28.41 -11.20
CA ASP A 234 -21.07 28.21 -10.43
C ASP A 234 -20.78 27.44 -9.16
N VAL A 235 -20.66 28.15 -8.04
CA VAL A 235 -20.37 27.57 -6.71
C VAL A 235 -21.52 26.65 -6.27
N ASN A 236 -22.76 26.89 -6.72
CA ASN A 236 -23.94 26.10 -6.37
C ASN A 236 -24.04 24.80 -7.19
N ALA A 237 -23.34 24.70 -8.30
CA ALA A 237 -23.24 23.47 -9.12
C ALA A 237 -22.05 22.56 -8.72
N SER A 238 -21.29 22.94 -7.70
CA SER A 238 -20.21 22.12 -7.15
C SER A 238 -20.80 21.07 -6.19
N HIS A 239 -20.76 19.81 -6.58
CA HIS A 239 -21.24 18.65 -5.80
C HIS A 239 -20.12 17.92 -5.09
#